data_9a7289d755644713857186317ff3428e
#
_entry.id   9a7289d755644713857186317ff3428e
#
_cell.length_a   1.000
_cell.length_b   1.000
_cell.length_c   1.000
_cell.angle_alpha   90.00
_cell.angle_beta   90.00
_cell.angle_gamma   90.00
#
_symmetry.space_group_name_H-M   'P 1'
#
loop_
_entity.id
_entity.type
_entity.pdbx_description
1 polymer ?
#
loop_
_entity_poly.entity_id
_entity_poly.type
_entity_poly.pdbx_seq_one_letter_code
_entity_poly.pdbx_strand_id
1 'polypeptide(L)'
;TNEDDADAGFDVEIAEKPTHWRVVDGFVSDFANDLRAVYDGRTRDPLRVDPERFVWDYWHVPNQYTLLRTPAEDYFGAERYGELEKALLEYGRRELGCSAITPVWMSCYVHGMRQELHADVPHGPWAFVLSLTKNDAEDGSYGAHFRGGETQIMRPERLNYWKNFDAGEVVERSQIMETIAPTFGRLVAFDPRLPHGVTEVFGTQDPRHGRLVLHGWFKDPEPSFSGALTEEDASPTLEGALGELYGRLVELPRASGMVCAALTVAPDGAVTNLRWTCDTLTPIPLPELPSETDIRDAIMLDIASALLELKFPARDAESVITLPFCFE
;
A
#
# COMPACT_ATOMS: atom_id res chain seq x y z
N THR A 1 -31.83 -26.62 -35.06
CA THR A 1 -31.82 -25.61 -34.00
C THR A 1 -30.71 -25.94 -33.06
N ASN A 2 -29.55 -25.36 -33.36
CA ASN A 2 -28.38 -25.37 -32.49
C ASN A 2 -28.56 -24.19 -31.55
N GLU A 3 -28.78 -24.47 -30.30
CA GLU A 3 -28.57 -23.55 -29.18
C GLU A 3 -27.10 -23.75 -28.78
N ASP A 4 -26.22 -22.98 -29.38
CA ASP A 4 -24.90 -22.68 -28.82
C ASP A 4 -25.09 -21.50 -27.88
N ASP A 5 -25.51 -21.77 -26.64
CA ASP A 5 -25.30 -20.89 -25.54
C ASP A 5 -23.78 -20.81 -25.28
N ALA A 6 -23.16 -19.79 -25.83
CA ALA A 6 -21.81 -19.40 -25.47
C ALA A 6 -21.87 -18.90 -24.02
N ASP A 7 -21.56 -19.80 -23.10
CA ASP A 7 -21.17 -19.42 -21.73
C ASP A 7 -19.93 -18.54 -21.88
N ALA A 8 -20.14 -17.23 -21.95
CA ALA A 8 -19.08 -16.24 -21.91
C ALA A 8 -18.60 -16.14 -20.44
N GLY A 9 -17.94 -17.20 -20.01
CA GLY A 9 -17.27 -17.21 -18.70
C GLY A 9 -16.26 -16.08 -18.66
N PHE A 10 -16.44 -15.14 -17.75
CA PHE A 10 -15.44 -14.12 -17.46
C PHE A 10 -14.19 -14.80 -16.92
N ASP A 11 -13.07 -14.61 -17.60
CA ASP A 11 -11.77 -15.12 -17.16
C ASP A 11 -11.21 -14.16 -16.11
N VAL A 12 -11.54 -14.39 -14.82
CA VAL A 12 -11.04 -13.59 -13.71
C VAL A 12 -9.65 -14.06 -13.34
N GLU A 13 -8.63 -13.28 -13.67
CA GLU A 13 -7.25 -13.60 -13.33
C GLU A 13 -7.01 -13.37 -11.83
N ILE A 14 -6.79 -14.43 -11.08
CA ILE A 14 -6.32 -14.41 -9.70
C ILE A 14 -4.81 -14.66 -9.73
N ALA A 15 -4.04 -13.71 -9.18
CA ALA A 15 -2.59 -13.89 -9.08
C ALA A 15 -2.24 -15.13 -8.24
N GLU A 16 -1.18 -15.85 -8.61
CA GLU A 16 -0.76 -17.07 -7.91
C GLU A 16 -0.53 -16.86 -6.41
N LYS A 17 -0.10 -15.65 -6.01
CA LYS A 17 0.19 -15.28 -4.62
C LYS A 17 -0.38 -13.92 -4.26
N PRO A 18 -0.70 -13.68 -2.98
CA PRO A 18 -1.01 -12.35 -2.48
C PRO A 18 0.11 -11.36 -2.75
N THR A 19 -0.25 -10.08 -2.93
CA THR A 19 0.70 -8.99 -3.15
C THR A 19 0.70 -8.07 -1.93
N HIS A 20 1.61 -8.33 -1.00
CA HIS A 20 1.68 -7.61 0.28
C HIS A 20 2.41 -6.26 0.20
N TRP A 21 2.99 -5.90 -0.92
CA TRP A 21 3.60 -4.58 -1.16
C TRP A 21 3.53 -4.19 -2.62
N ARG A 22 3.54 -2.89 -2.85
CA ARG A 22 3.54 -2.27 -4.17
C ARG A 22 4.62 -1.21 -4.23
N VAL A 23 5.30 -1.12 -5.35
CA VAL A 23 6.32 -0.10 -5.62
C VAL A 23 5.89 0.69 -6.85
N VAL A 24 5.77 1.99 -6.69
CA VAL A 24 5.39 2.93 -7.76
C VAL A 24 6.51 3.94 -7.91
N ASP A 25 7.26 3.86 -9.00
CA ASP A 25 8.29 4.83 -9.32
C ASP A 25 7.70 6.07 -9.97
N GLY A 26 8.28 7.22 -9.69
CA GLY A 26 7.84 8.50 -10.26
C GLY A 26 6.48 8.98 -9.74
N PHE A 27 6.06 8.54 -8.56
CA PHE A 27 4.82 9.02 -7.95
C PHE A 27 4.88 10.52 -7.73
N VAL A 28 3.95 11.27 -8.37
CA VAL A 28 3.86 12.75 -8.35
C VAL A 28 5.19 13.48 -8.56
N SER A 29 5.99 13.04 -9.53
CA SER A 29 7.39 13.43 -9.71
C SER A 29 7.65 14.94 -9.67
N ASP A 30 6.84 15.75 -10.35
CA ASP A 30 7.00 17.21 -10.36
C ASP A 30 6.73 17.81 -8.98
N PHE A 31 5.70 17.33 -8.32
CA PHE A 31 5.34 17.78 -6.99
C PHE A 31 6.34 17.30 -5.92
N ALA A 32 6.87 16.07 -6.05
CA ALA A 32 7.95 15.58 -5.19
C ALA A 32 9.20 16.45 -5.29
N ASN A 33 9.53 16.97 -6.50
CA ASN A 33 10.60 17.93 -6.71
C ASN A 33 10.33 19.27 -6.01
N ASP A 34 9.09 19.78 -6.02
CA ASP A 34 8.72 21.00 -5.28
C ASP A 34 8.87 20.80 -3.75
N LEU A 35 8.38 19.70 -3.21
CA LEU A 35 8.57 19.35 -1.79
C LEU A 35 10.06 19.25 -1.43
N ARG A 36 10.85 18.63 -2.27
CA ARG A 36 12.30 18.52 -2.07
C ARG A 36 12.99 19.88 -2.16
N ALA A 37 12.58 20.75 -3.06
CA ALA A 37 13.13 22.11 -3.17
C ALA A 37 12.85 22.96 -1.94
N VAL A 38 11.65 22.81 -1.31
CA VAL A 38 11.34 23.43 -0.02
C VAL A 38 12.31 22.95 1.07
N TYR A 39 12.52 21.62 1.16
CA TYR A 39 13.45 21.03 2.12
C TYR A 39 14.89 21.54 1.91
N ASP A 40 15.41 21.51 0.70
CA ASP A 40 16.75 21.99 0.36
C ASP A 40 16.90 23.51 0.61
N GLY A 41 15.85 24.29 0.37
CA GLY A 41 15.84 25.72 0.63
C GLY A 41 15.98 26.05 2.14
N ARG A 42 15.24 25.32 2.99
CA ARG A 42 15.29 25.49 4.46
C ARG A 42 16.58 25.01 5.09
N THR A 43 17.23 24.00 4.50
CA THR A 43 18.48 23.43 5.03
C THR A 43 19.74 24.00 4.35
N ARG A 44 19.61 24.94 3.40
CA ARG A 44 20.68 25.43 2.54
C ARG A 44 21.82 26.08 3.30
N ASP A 45 21.51 26.92 4.30
CA ASP A 45 22.50 27.64 5.08
C ASP A 45 22.46 27.17 6.55
N PRO A 46 23.49 26.43 7.00
CA PRO A 46 23.54 25.92 8.37
C PRO A 46 23.69 27.04 9.44
N LEU A 47 24.14 28.21 9.04
CA LEU A 47 24.33 29.36 9.95
C LEU A 47 23.10 30.25 10.06
N ARG A 48 22.16 30.11 9.12
CA ARG A 48 20.91 30.85 9.18
C ARG A 48 20.04 30.35 10.32
N VAL A 49 19.66 31.24 11.21
CA VAL A 49 18.63 30.95 12.20
C VAL A 49 17.27 30.92 11.50
N ASP A 50 16.73 29.72 11.36
CA ASP A 50 15.42 29.47 10.81
C ASP A 50 14.60 28.73 11.89
N PRO A 51 13.55 29.34 12.46
CA PRO A 51 12.74 28.70 13.50
C PRO A 51 12.15 27.37 13.04
N GLU A 52 11.88 27.24 11.75
CA GLU A 52 11.29 26.03 11.17
C GLU A 52 12.26 24.84 11.09
N ARG A 53 13.58 25.06 11.29
CA ARG A 53 14.56 23.97 11.45
C ARG A 53 14.37 23.19 12.74
N PHE A 54 13.75 23.78 13.73
CA PHE A 54 13.60 23.21 15.08
C PHE A 54 12.27 22.52 15.31
N VAL A 55 11.46 22.33 14.25
CA VAL A 55 10.22 21.53 14.30
C VAL A 55 10.47 20.04 14.29
N TRP A 56 11.74 19.62 14.23
CA TRP A 56 12.13 18.22 14.19
C TRP A 56 12.23 17.61 15.58
N ASP A 57 11.54 16.47 15.76
CA ASP A 57 11.69 15.61 16.93
C ASP A 57 12.81 14.60 16.71
N TYR A 58 13.71 14.48 17.68
CA TYR A 58 14.61 13.33 17.74
C TYR A 58 13.89 12.17 18.42
N TRP A 59 13.55 11.16 17.64
CA TRP A 59 12.87 9.99 18.14
C TRP A 59 13.84 8.83 18.31
N HIS A 60 14.03 8.46 19.58
CA HIS A 60 14.86 7.33 19.96
C HIS A 60 14.10 6.46 20.96
N VAL A 61 13.83 5.22 20.55
CA VAL A 61 13.36 4.16 21.44
C VAL A 61 14.44 3.07 21.45
N PRO A 62 15.08 2.78 22.61
CA PRO A 62 16.14 1.78 22.70
C PRO A 62 15.71 0.44 22.08
N ASN A 63 16.58 -0.14 21.24
CA ASN A 63 16.37 -1.38 20.52
C ASN A 63 15.17 -1.43 19.53
N GLN A 64 14.60 -0.27 19.21
CA GLN A 64 13.50 -0.19 18.23
C GLN A 64 13.86 0.72 17.07
N TYR A 65 14.04 2.02 17.32
CA TYR A 65 14.34 2.97 16.25
C TYR A 65 15.07 4.23 16.73
N THR A 66 15.74 4.85 15.78
CA THR A 66 16.32 6.19 15.91
C THR A 66 16.14 6.91 14.59
N LEU A 67 15.48 8.06 14.64
CA LEU A 67 15.22 8.92 13.47
C LEU A 67 14.91 10.36 13.89
N LEU A 68 14.96 11.29 12.94
CA LEU A 68 14.37 12.63 13.06
C LEU A 68 13.01 12.63 12.36
N ARG A 69 11.99 13.25 12.94
CA ARG A 69 10.68 13.38 12.30
C ARG A 69 10.02 14.72 12.59
N THR A 70 9.10 15.11 11.71
CA THR A 70 8.24 16.29 11.87
C THR A 70 6.91 16.03 11.17
N PRO A 71 5.78 16.63 11.61
CA PRO A 71 4.55 16.62 10.83
C PRO A 71 4.77 17.26 9.45
N ALA A 72 4.35 16.60 8.38
CA ALA A 72 4.56 17.11 7.03
C ALA A 72 3.76 18.41 6.78
N GLU A 73 2.56 18.53 7.36
CA GLU A 73 1.72 19.72 7.26
C GLU A 73 2.40 20.96 7.87
N ASP A 74 2.96 20.81 9.07
CA ASP A 74 3.68 21.90 9.75
C ASP A 74 4.92 22.33 8.96
N TYR A 75 5.55 21.35 8.28
CA TYR A 75 6.78 21.62 7.52
C TYR A 75 6.50 22.25 6.16
N PHE A 76 5.57 21.75 5.38
CA PHE A 76 5.32 22.21 4.01
C PHE A 76 4.24 23.28 3.91
N GLY A 77 3.40 23.43 4.94
CA GLY A 77 2.23 24.31 4.96
C GLY A 77 1.00 23.67 4.31
N ALA A 78 -0.18 24.19 4.65
CA ALA A 78 -1.47 23.58 4.31
C ALA A 78 -1.70 23.41 2.80
N GLU A 79 -1.22 24.32 1.96
CA GLU A 79 -1.42 24.24 0.49
C GLU A 79 -0.70 23.00 -0.09
N ARG A 80 0.60 22.88 0.15
CA ARG A 80 1.39 21.72 -0.34
C ARG A 80 0.97 20.42 0.31
N TYR A 81 0.63 20.48 1.59
CA TYR A 81 0.12 19.31 2.29
C TYR A 81 -1.19 18.82 1.68
N GLY A 82 -2.12 19.72 1.36
CA GLY A 82 -3.38 19.37 0.70
C GLY A 82 -3.21 18.75 -0.69
N GLU A 83 -2.22 19.19 -1.48
CA GLU A 83 -1.88 18.56 -2.77
C GLU A 83 -1.32 17.14 -2.58
N LEU A 84 -0.43 16.95 -1.59
CA LEU A 84 0.11 15.63 -1.24
C LEU A 84 -1.01 14.70 -0.79
N GLU A 85 -1.84 15.15 0.13
CA GLU A 85 -2.97 14.40 0.67
C GLU A 85 -3.93 13.99 -0.45
N LYS A 86 -4.29 14.91 -1.34
CA LYS A 86 -5.14 14.62 -2.50
C LYS A 86 -4.57 13.51 -3.37
N ALA A 87 -3.29 13.58 -3.73
CA ALA A 87 -2.64 12.57 -4.57
C ALA A 87 -2.60 11.20 -3.89
N LEU A 88 -2.32 11.16 -2.58
CA LEU A 88 -2.34 9.92 -1.81
C LEU A 88 -3.76 9.35 -1.71
N LEU A 89 -4.77 10.17 -1.45
CA LEU A 89 -6.17 9.74 -1.38
C LEU A 89 -6.69 9.21 -2.74
N GLU A 90 -6.32 9.84 -3.84
CA GLU A 90 -6.67 9.34 -5.18
C GLU A 90 -6.06 7.96 -5.44
N TYR A 91 -4.79 7.77 -5.08
CA TYR A 91 -4.12 6.46 -5.16
C TYR A 91 -4.78 5.44 -4.24
N GLY A 92 -5.03 5.81 -2.98
CA GLY A 92 -5.66 4.95 -1.97
C GLY A 92 -7.01 4.41 -2.44
N ARG A 93 -7.88 5.29 -2.93
CA ARG A 93 -9.22 4.90 -3.43
C ARG A 93 -9.16 3.98 -4.63
N ARG A 94 -8.31 4.31 -5.60
CA ARG A 94 -8.24 3.58 -6.88
C ARG A 94 -7.52 2.24 -6.76
N GLU A 95 -6.42 2.19 -6.01
CA GLU A 95 -5.52 1.04 -6.00
C GLU A 95 -5.63 0.18 -4.75
N LEU A 96 -6.08 0.75 -3.63
CA LEU A 96 -6.09 0.08 -2.34
C LEU A 96 -7.50 -0.01 -1.72
N GLY A 97 -8.49 0.68 -2.27
CA GLY A 97 -9.84 0.74 -1.71
C GLY A 97 -9.92 1.48 -0.38
N CYS A 98 -9.00 2.41 -0.10
CA CYS A 98 -8.95 3.20 1.13
C CYS A 98 -9.35 4.64 0.86
N SER A 99 -10.27 5.20 1.66
CA SER A 99 -10.83 6.54 1.48
C SER A 99 -10.12 7.63 2.28
N ALA A 100 -9.31 7.26 3.26
CA ALA A 100 -8.60 8.19 4.14
C ALA A 100 -7.12 7.81 4.33
N ILE A 101 -6.34 8.77 4.86
CA ILE A 101 -4.98 8.56 5.33
C ILE A 101 -4.81 9.10 6.75
N THR A 102 -3.81 8.62 7.48
CA THR A 102 -3.37 9.27 8.71
C THR A 102 -2.65 10.58 8.40
N PRO A 103 -2.48 11.51 9.36
CA PRO A 103 -1.54 12.61 9.21
C PRO A 103 -0.17 12.10 8.74
N VAL A 104 0.38 12.77 7.71
CA VAL A 104 1.65 12.37 7.11
C VAL A 104 2.82 12.89 7.94
N TRP A 105 3.77 12.02 8.22
CA TRP A 105 5.03 12.37 8.84
C TRP A 105 6.14 12.48 7.80
N MET A 106 7.06 13.43 8.01
CA MET A 106 8.33 13.48 7.29
C MET A 106 9.44 12.98 8.20
N SER A 107 10.21 12.01 7.75
CA SER A 107 11.32 11.43 8.51
C SER A 107 12.64 11.54 7.77
N CYS A 108 13.69 11.91 8.51
CA CYS A 108 15.05 12.00 8.03
C CYS A 108 15.94 11.05 8.83
N TYR A 109 16.76 10.29 8.09
CA TYR A 109 17.74 9.36 8.66
C TYR A 109 19.14 9.74 8.21
N VAL A 110 20.04 9.91 9.16
CA VAL A 110 21.46 10.12 8.96
C VAL A 110 22.26 8.97 9.60
N HIS A 111 23.57 9.02 9.57
CA HIS A 111 24.44 7.95 10.06
C HIS A 111 24.04 7.43 11.46
N GLY A 112 23.91 6.12 11.58
CA GLY A 112 23.52 5.42 12.79
C GLY A 112 22.00 5.31 13.03
N MET A 113 21.18 5.98 12.17
CA MET A 113 19.72 5.93 12.29
C MET A 113 19.13 4.74 11.54
N ARG A 114 18.12 4.12 12.13
CA ARG A 114 17.46 2.91 11.62
C ARG A 114 16.10 2.72 12.28
N GLN A 115 15.39 1.72 11.80
CA GLN A 115 14.17 1.24 12.42
C GLN A 115 14.19 -0.30 12.39
N GLU A 116 14.17 -0.92 13.58
CA GLU A 116 14.14 -2.37 13.71
C GLU A 116 12.82 -2.94 13.23
N LEU A 117 12.80 -4.24 12.95
CA LEU A 117 11.59 -4.91 12.48
C LEU A 117 10.47 -4.82 13.53
N HIS A 118 9.33 -4.34 13.09
CA HIS A 118 8.10 -4.19 13.88
C HIS A 118 6.89 -4.37 12.97
N ALA A 119 5.69 -4.42 13.55
CA ALA A 119 4.43 -4.39 12.84
C ALA A 119 3.60 -3.21 13.33
N ASP A 120 2.84 -2.58 12.43
CA ASP A 120 2.07 -1.36 12.70
C ASP A 120 0.56 -1.62 12.78
N VAL A 121 0.18 -2.64 13.51
CA VAL A 121 -1.25 -2.88 13.80
C VAL A 121 -1.63 -2.05 15.02
N PRO A 122 -2.65 -1.23 15.00
CA PRO A 122 -3.82 -1.12 14.11
C PRO A 122 -3.94 0.21 13.33
N HIS A 123 -2.89 0.73 12.74
CA HIS A 123 -2.94 2.09 12.13
C HIS A 123 -3.73 2.17 10.81
N GLY A 124 -3.90 1.07 10.11
CA GLY A 124 -4.64 0.95 8.85
C GLY A 124 -4.21 -0.28 8.06
N PRO A 125 -4.95 -0.67 7.01
CA PRO A 125 -4.65 -1.87 6.23
C PRO A 125 -3.41 -1.76 5.35
N TRP A 126 -2.94 -0.53 5.06
CA TRP A 126 -1.77 -0.27 4.24
C TRP A 126 -0.91 0.83 4.83
N ALA A 127 0.36 0.57 5.07
CA ALA A 127 1.35 1.60 5.32
C ALA A 127 1.91 2.14 4.00
N PHE A 128 2.41 3.37 3.99
CA PHE A 128 3.12 3.92 2.84
C PHE A 128 4.38 4.67 3.22
N VAL A 129 5.33 4.68 2.29
CA VAL A 129 6.56 5.48 2.33
C VAL A 129 6.78 6.09 0.95
N LEU A 130 6.77 7.42 0.87
CA LEU A 130 7.14 8.19 -0.33
C LEU A 130 8.53 8.80 -0.15
N SER A 131 9.46 8.43 -0.99
CA SER A 131 10.85 8.87 -0.87
C SER A 131 11.09 10.23 -1.52
N LEU A 132 11.70 11.13 -0.75
CA LEU A 132 12.30 12.39 -1.19
C LEU A 132 13.85 12.32 -1.12
N THR A 133 14.43 11.13 -0.96
CA THR A 133 15.88 10.90 -0.95
C THR A 133 16.47 11.20 -2.32
N LYS A 134 17.57 11.93 -2.37
CA LYS A 134 18.20 12.28 -3.66
C LYS A 134 18.78 11.07 -4.38
N ASN A 135 18.60 11.04 -5.70
CA ASN A 135 19.31 10.14 -6.60
C ASN A 135 20.59 10.88 -7.08
N ASP A 136 21.59 10.97 -6.22
CA ASP A 136 22.78 11.80 -6.41
C ASP A 136 24.06 10.99 -6.65
N ALA A 137 23.96 9.67 -6.79
CA ALA A 137 25.08 8.83 -7.21
C ALA A 137 25.37 8.99 -8.73
N GLU A 138 26.60 8.69 -9.14
CA GLU A 138 27.04 8.84 -10.54
C GLU A 138 26.21 7.98 -11.52
N ASP A 139 25.67 6.86 -11.08
CA ASP A 139 24.82 5.96 -11.86
C ASP A 139 23.32 6.34 -11.81
N GLY A 140 22.99 7.48 -11.18
CA GLY A 140 21.62 7.94 -11.00
C GLY A 140 20.83 7.22 -9.90
N SER A 141 21.46 6.35 -9.11
CA SER A 141 20.87 5.75 -7.92
C SER A 141 20.93 6.70 -6.72
N TYR A 142 20.28 6.32 -5.59
CA TYR A 142 20.47 7.03 -4.34
C TYR A 142 21.82 6.66 -3.71
N GLY A 143 22.30 7.49 -2.80
CA GLY A 143 23.37 7.11 -1.89
C GLY A 143 24.78 7.47 -2.29
N ALA A 144 24.99 8.61 -3.01
CA ALA A 144 26.34 9.19 -3.16
C ALA A 144 27.01 9.46 -1.82
N HIS A 145 26.23 9.76 -0.77
CA HIS A 145 26.75 10.17 0.54
C HIS A 145 26.49 9.16 1.66
N PHE A 146 25.70 8.13 1.43
CA PHE A 146 25.41 7.08 2.40
C PHE A 146 25.06 5.75 1.72
N ARG A 147 25.05 4.70 2.50
CA ARG A 147 24.54 3.36 2.16
C ARG A 147 23.55 2.92 3.23
N GLY A 148 22.72 1.93 2.95
CA GLY A 148 21.62 1.56 3.83
C GLY A 148 20.40 2.46 3.63
N GLY A 149 19.50 2.46 4.60
CA GLY A 149 18.27 3.25 4.52
C GLY A 149 17.19 2.62 3.65
N GLU A 150 17.34 1.37 3.23
CA GLU A 150 16.30 0.65 2.50
C GLU A 150 15.13 0.33 3.43
N THR A 151 13.92 0.37 2.90
CA THR A 151 12.74 -0.22 3.54
C THR A 151 12.82 -1.73 3.41
N GLN A 152 12.70 -2.43 4.54
CA GLN A 152 12.68 -3.89 4.59
C GLN A 152 11.30 -4.39 4.96
N ILE A 153 10.82 -5.43 4.27
CA ILE A 153 9.55 -6.11 4.55
C ILE A 153 9.84 -7.61 4.59
N MET A 154 9.43 -8.28 5.67
CA MET A 154 9.58 -9.72 5.77
C MET A 154 8.63 -10.42 4.80
N ARG A 155 9.14 -11.36 4.02
CA ARG A 155 8.32 -12.16 3.10
C ARG A 155 7.40 -13.08 3.89
N PRO A 156 6.08 -13.07 3.65
CA PRO A 156 5.11 -13.83 4.45
C PRO A 156 5.38 -15.34 4.46
N GLU A 157 5.90 -15.89 3.38
CA GLU A 157 6.24 -17.32 3.28
C GLU A 157 7.27 -17.73 4.33
N ARG A 158 8.08 -16.79 4.81
CA ARG A 158 9.12 -17.04 5.81
C ARG A 158 8.66 -16.90 7.25
N LEU A 159 7.46 -16.36 7.50
CA LEU A 159 6.85 -16.37 8.83
C LEU A 159 6.60 -17.81 9.32
N ASN A 160 6.40 -18.75 8.41
CA ASN A 160 6.20 -20.16 8.69
C ASN A 160 7.49 -20.99 8.63
N TYR A 161 8.64 -20.38 8.35
CA TYR A 161 9.94 -21.08 8.21
C TYR A 161 10.25 -22.03 9.37
N TRP A 162 10.01 -21.59 10.60
CA TRP A 162 10.31 -22.38 11.80
C TRP A 162 9.40 -23.60 12.00
N LYS A 163 8.24 -23.63 11.37
CA LYS A 163 7.34 -24.80 11.39
C LYS A 163 7.88 -25.95 10.51
N ASN A 164 8.56 -25.59 9.44
CA ASN A 164 9.05 -26.49 8.41
C ASN A 164 10.59 -26.45 8.33
N PHE A 165 11.24 -26.25 9.49
CA PHE A 165 12.70 -26.11 9.56
C PHE A 165 13.38 -27.34 8.98
N ASP A 166 14.21 -27.13 7.95
CA ASP A 166 15.14 -28.10 7.41
C ASP A 166 16.57 -27.61 7.66
N ALA A 167 17.31 -28.35 8.47
CA ALA A 167 18.70 -28.03 8.82
C ALA A 167 19.65 -28.09 7.60
N GLY A 168 19.25 -28.72 6.51
CA GLY A 168 19.99 -28.77 5.25
C GLY A 168 19.72 -27.56 4.33
N GLU A 169 18.69 -26.76 4.60
CA GLU A 169 18.37 -25.58 3.82
C GLU A 169 19.21 -24.38 4.24
N VAL A 170 19.95 -23.80 3.28
CA VAL A 170 20.61 -22.51 3.46
C VAL A 170 19.68 -21.42 2.99
N VAL A 171 19.22 -20.56 3.89
CA VAL A 171 18.30 -19.45 3.58
C VAL A 171 19.08 -18.15 3.54
N GLU A 172 19.15 -17.54 2.36
CA GLU A 172 19.76 -16.22 2.19
C GLU A 172 18.82 -15.10 2.66
N ARG A 173 19.41 -13.96 3.08
CA ARG A 173 18.65 -12.79 3.53
C ARG A 173 17.60 -12.31 2.49
N SER A 174 17.94 -12.32 1.22
CA SER A 174 17.07 -11.97 0.10
C SER A 174 15.83 -12.87 -0.02
N GLN A 175 15.90 -14.07 0.50
CA GLN A 175 14.76 -15.00 0.56
C GLN A 175 13.86 -14.74 1.77
N ILE A 176 14.33 -14.00 2.78
CA ILE A 176 13.59 -13.67 4.00
C ILE A 176 12.99 -12.28 3.91
N MET A 177 13.76 -11.34 3.36
CA MET A 177 13.42 -9.92 3.35
C MET A 177 13.32 -9.40 1.91
N GLU A 178 12.23 -8.70 1.62
CA GLU A 178 12.21 -7.74 0.52
C GLU A 178 12.96 -6.49 0.97
N THR A 179 13.81 -5.96 0.11
CA THR A 179 14.62 -4.77 0.42
C THR A 179 14.42 -3.73 -0.68
N ILE A 180 13.79 -2.61 -0.34
CA ILE A 180 13.36 -1.59 -1.29
C ILE A 180 14.15 -0.32 -1.09
N ALA A 181 14.93 0.04 -2.10
CA ALA A 181 15.75 1.25 -2.12
C ALA A 181 14.91 2.53 -2.03
N PRO A 182 15.33 3.56 -1.27
CA PRO A 182 14.62 4.83 -1.15
C PRO A 182 14.89 5.75 -2.35
N THR A 183 14.63 5.26 -3.56
CA THR A 183 14.77 6.02 -4.80
C THR A 183 13.83 7.24 -4.81
N PHE A 184 14.29 8.38 -5.28
CA PHE A 184 13.50 9.62 -5.34
C PHE A 184 12.18 9.44 -6.09
N GLY A 185 11.08 9.94 -5.52
CA GLY A 185 9.74 9.84 -6.09
C GLY A 185 9.13 8.43 -6.04
N ARG A 186 9.75 7.47 -5.34
CA ARG A 186 9.23 6.12 -5.15
C ARG A 186 8.23 6.09 -4.01
N LEU A 187 6.99 5.68 -4.32
CA LEU A 187 5.98 5.32 -3.33
C LEU A 187 6.03 3.80 -3.12
N VAL A 188 6.15 3.39 -1.86
CA VAL A 188 5.98 2.01 -1.43
C VAL A 188 4.75 1.94 -0.57
N ALA A 189 3.75 1.15 -0.96
CA ALA A 189 2.61 0.80 -0.12
C ALA A 189 2.73 -0.67 0.27
N PHE A 190 2.51 -1.01 1.53
CA PHE A 190 2.71 -2.38 2.01
C PHE A 190 1.77 -2.73 3.17
N ASP A 191 1.56 -4.03 3.35
CA ASP A 191 0.80 -4.61 4.46
C ASP A 191 1.56 -4.40 5.78
N PRO A 192 1.08 -3.54 6.69
CA PRO A 192 1.77 -3.21 7.93
C PRO A 192 1.74 -4.33 8.98
N ARG A 193 0.98 -5.40 8.76
CA ARG A 193 0.98 -6.59 9.61
C ARG A 193 2.26 -7.39 9.48
N LEU A 194 2.92 -7.31 8.31
CA LEU A 194 4.22 -7.95 8.10
C LEU A 194 5.32 -7.22 8.88
N PRO A 195 6.26 -7.94 9.50
CA PRO A 195 7.43 -7.31 10.10
C PRO A 195 8.19 -6.50 9.05
N HIS A 196 8.37 -5.21 9.33
CA HIS A 196 9.05 -4.27 8.44
C HIS A 196 9.94 -3.30 9.22
N GLY A 197 10.84 -2.61 8.53
CA GLY A 197 11.77 -1.69 9.16
C GLY A 197 12.60 -0.91 8.14
N VAL A 198 13.64 -0.24 8.64
CA VAL A 198 14.59 0.52 7.83
C VAL A 198 16.00 0.11 8.20
N THR A 199 16.80 -0.30 7.22
CA THR A 199 18.22 -0.63 7.44
C THR A 199 18.98 0.59 7.93
N GLU A 200 20.02 0.35 8.74
CA GLU A 200 20.85 1.41 9.28
C GLU A 200 21.51 2.23 8.16
N VAL A 201 21.43 3.56 8.28
CA VAL A 201 22.10 4.50 7.39
C VAL A 201 23.55 4.66 7.81
N PHE A 202 24.50 4.49 6.87
CA PHE A 202 25.94 4.64 7.10
C PHE A 202 26.55 5.66 6.15
N GLY A 203 27.17 6.70 6.67
CA GLY A 203 27.95 7.66 5.88
C GLY A 203 27.67 9.09 6.31
N THR A 204 26.63 9.71 5.82
CA THR A 204 26.36 11.13 6.04
C THR A 204 25.82 11.44 7.44
N GLN A 205 26.32 12.56 8.01
CA GLN A 205 25.71 13.24 9.16
C GLN A 205 24.90 14.48 8.69
N ASP A 206 24.96 14.81 7.39
CA ASP A 206 24.29 15.96 6.83
C ASP A 206 22.86 15.58 6.42
N PRO A 207 21.81 16.14 7.04
CA PRO A 207 20.44 15.80 6.72
C PRO A 207 20.04 16.13 5.26
N ARG A 208 20.76 17.04 4.58
CA ARG A 208 20.55 17.35 3.16
C ARG A 208 20.84 16.16 2.24
N HIS A 209 21.69 15.26 2.69
CA HIS A 209 22.14 14.06 1.99
C HIS A 209 21.68 12.76 2.64
N GLY A 210 20.86 12.84 3.68
CA GLY A 210 20.29 11.68 4.36
C GLY A 210 19.12 11.05 3.60
N ARG A 211 18.65 9.93 4.12
CA ARG A 211 17.39 9.35 3.68
C ARG A 211 16.24 10.24 4.17
N LEU A 212 15.47 10.78 3.24
CA LEU A 212 14.32 11.64 3.51
C LEU A 212 13.05 11.01 2.93
N VAL A 213 12.03 10.81 3.75
CA VAL A 213 10.77 10.18 3.34
C VAL A 213 9.57 10.84 3.97
N LEU A 214 8.41 10.72 3.30
CA LEU A 214 7.09 10.97 3.81
C LEU A 214 6.42 9.62 4.08
N HIS A 215 5.75 9.47 5.22
CA HIS A 215 5.13 8.19 5.55
C HIS A 215 3.85 8.35 6.39
N GLY A 216 3.02 7.32 6.35
CA GLY A 216 1.75 7.24 7.06
C GLY A 216 1.02 5.96 6.69
N TRP A 217 -0.29 5.94 6.90
CA TRP A 217 -1.12 4.78 6.61
C TRP A 217 -2.36 5.18 5.83
N PHE A 218 -2.73 4.36 4.87
CA PHE A 218 -4.06 4.37 4.26
C PHE A 218 -5.02 3.66 5.20
N LYS A 219 -6.20 4.23 5.36
CA LYS A 219 -7.23 3.73 6.29
C LYS A 219 -8.62 3.92 5.70
N ASP A 220 -9.60 3.48 6.49
CA ASP A 220 -11.02 3.55 6.15
C ASP A 220 -11.31 2.90 4.78
N PRO A 221 -11.22 1.54 4.70
CA PRO A 221 -11.62 0.81 3.51
C PRO A 221 -13.09 1.07 3.20
N GLU A 222 -13.36 1.71 2.07
CA GLU A 222 -14.71 2.10 1.64
C GLU A 222 -14.85 1.99 0.13
N PRO A 223 -16.06 1.70 -0.39
CA PRO A 223 -16.33 1.75 -1.82
C PRO A 223 -15.99 3.12 -2.42
N SER A 224 -15.48 3.14 -3.64
CA SER A 224 -15.29 4.37 -4.38
C SER A 224 -15.87 4.27 -5.79
N PHE A 225 -16.38 5.40 -6.28
CA PHE A 225 -17.10 5.48 -7.54
C PHE A 225 -16.45 6.53 -8.44
N SER A 226 -16.29 6.20 -9.72
CA SER A 226 -15.78 7.13 -10.73
C SER A 226 -16.49 6.93 -12.06
N GLY A 227 -16.66 7.99 -12.84
CA GLY A 227 -17.43 7.99 -14.07
C GLY A 227 -18.85 8.49 -13.88
N ALA A 228 -19.80 7.95 -14.63
CA ALA A 228 -21.18 8.44 -14.68
C ALA A 228 -22.11 7.85 -13.61
N LEU A 229 -21.73 6.72 -13.00
CA LEU A 229 -22.49 6.05 -11.94
C LEU A 229 -22.08 6.60 -10.58
N THR A 230 -23.05 7.11 -9.83
CA THR A 230 -22.84 7.64 -8.48
C THR A 230 -23.02 6.55 -7.42
N GLU A 231 -22.58 6.82 -6.19
CA GLU A 231 -22.83 5.96 -5.04
C GLU A 231 -24.34 5.74 -4.81
N GLU A 232 -25.15 6.81 -4.87
CA GLU A 232 -26.60 6.74 -4.70
C GLU A 232 -27.26 5.80 -5.71
N ASP A 233 -26.77 5.81 -6.94
CA ASP A 233 -27.27 4.94 -8.01
C ASP A 233 -26.90 3.46 -7.82
N ALA A 234 -25.70 3.21 -7.30
CA ALA A 234 -25.14 1.87 -7.18
C ALA A 234 -25.57 1.16 -5.88
N SER A 235 -25.78 1.91 -4.80
CA SER A 235 -26.04 1.37 -3.46
C SER A 235 -27.18 0.34 -3.41
N PRO A 236 -28.36 0.54 -4.05
CA PRO A 236 -29.44 -0.44 -3.98
C PRO A 236 -29.03 -1.81 -4.58
N THR A 237 -28.24 -1.81 -5.66
CA THR A 237 -27.73 -3.05 -6.28
C THR A 237 -26.68 -3.71 -5.41
N LEU A 238 -25.75 -2.91 -4.87
CA LEU A 238 -24.67 -3.42 -4.03
C LEU A 238 -25.18 -3.97 -2.69
N GLU A 239 -26.08 -3.30 -2.00
CA GLU A 239 -26.60 -3.72 -0.69
C GLU A 239 -27.23 -5.11 -0.75
N GLY A 240 -28.03 -5.39 -1.77
CA GLY A 240 -28.65 -6.70 -1.96
C GLY A 240 -27.61 -7.79 -2.18
N ALA A 241 -26.71 -7.58 -3.15
CA ALA A 241 -25.71 -8.58 -3.53
C ALA A 241 -24.64 -8.80 -2.42
N LEU A 242 -24.17 -7.74 -1.79
CA LEU A 242 -23.18 -7.83 -0.71
C LEU A 242 -23.75 -8.52 0.52
N GLY A 243 -25.04 -8.31 0.85
CA GLY A 243 -25.70 -9.01 1.96
C GLY A 243 -25.70 -10.53 1.78
N GLU A 244 -26.03 -11.02 0.58
CA GLU A 244 -25.98 -12.44 0.22
C GLU A 244 -24.53 -12.98 0.19
N LEU A 245 -23.62 -12.21 -0.40
CA LEU A 245 -22.19 -12.58 -0.48
C LEU A 245 -21.59 -12.72 0.92
N TYR A 246 -21.77 -11.76 1.81
CA TYR A 246 -21.26 -11.85 3.18
C TYR A 246 -21.81 -13.05 3.93
N GLY A 247 -23.09 -13.40 3.69
CA GLY A 247 -23.68 -14.62 4.24
C GLY A 247 -22.93 -15.89 3.83
N ARG A 248 -22.46 -15.97 2.57
CA ARG A 248 -21.65 -17.09 2.09
C ARG A 248 -20.21 -17.05 2.60
N LEU A 249 -19.57 -15.88 2.59
CA LEU A 249 -18.19 -15.72 3.04
C LEU A 249 -17.98 -16.12 4.50
N VAL A 250 -18.97 -15.92 5.37
CA VAL A 250 -18.92 -16.33 6.79
C VAL A 250 -18.83 -17.85 6.95
N GLU A 251 -19.34 -18.63 5.99
CA GLU A 251 -19.27 -20.10 6.00
C GLU A 251 -17.92 -20.65 5.51
N LEU A 252 -17.11 -19.81 4.89
CA LEU A 252 -15.77 -20.21 4.41
C LEU A 252 -14.76 -20.23 5.56
N PRO A 253 -13.64 -20.94 5.40
CA PRO A 253 -12.56 -20.91 6.37
C PRO A 253 -12.06 -19.47 6.62
N ARG A 254 -11.68 -19.18 7.86
CA ARG A 254 -11.23 -17.84 8.27
C ARG A 254 -9.98 -17.39 7.52
N ALA A 255 -9.97 -16.13 7.19
CA ALA A 255 -8.83 -15.45 6.60
C ALA A 255 -8.62 -14.10 7.29
N SER A 256 -7.47 -13.49 7.13
CA SER A 256 -7.18 -12.12 7.54
C SER A 256 -6.60 -11.33 6.38
N GLY A 257 -6.75 -10.01 6.41
CA GLY A 257 -6.26 -9.12 5.36
C GLY A 257 -7.35 -8.51 4.53
N MET A 258 -7.03 -8.11 3.32
CA MET A 258 -8.01 -7.47 2.44
C MET A 258 -7.76 -7.80 0.98
N VAL A 259 -8.83 -7.88 0.21
CA VAL A 259 -8.81 -7.83 -1.25
C VAL A 259 -9.63 -6.64 -1.72
N CYS A 260 -9.29 -6.09 -2.87
CA CYS A 260 -10.04 -4.99 -3.44
C CYS A 260 -10.31 -5.26 -4.93
N ALA A 261 -11.58 -5.22 -5.33
CA ALA A 261 -12.03 -5.44 -6.69
C ALA A 261 -12.39 -4.10 -7.35
N ALA A 262 -11.87 -3.83 -8.54
CA ALA A 262 -12.32 -2.75 -9.41
C ALA A 262 -13.20 -3.33 -10.52
N LEU A 263 -14.46 -2.89 -10.56
CA LEU A 263 -15.45 -3.27 -11.56
C LEU A 263 -15.53 -2.19 -12.64
N THR A 264 -15.46 -2.59 -13.90
CA THR A 264 -15.82 -1.73 -15.01
C THR A 264 -17.30 -1.93 -15.33
N VAL A 265 -18.10 -0.87 -15.28
CA VAL A 265 -19.53 -0.89 -15.57
C VAL A 265 -19.79 -0.16 -16.88
N ALA A 266 -20.32 -0.89 -17.86
CA ALA A 266 -20.66 -0.33 -19.17
C ALA A 266 -21.86 0.64 -19.07
N PRO A 267 -22.09 1.50 -20.09
CA PRO A 267 -23.22 2.44 -20.10
C PRO A 267 -24.58 1.79 -19.91
N ASP A 268 -24.77 0.56 -20.37
CA ASP A 268 -26.01 -0.20 -20.18
C ASP A 268 -26.19 -0.77 -18.76
N GLY A 269 -25.20 -0.56 -17.88
CA GLY A 269 -25.16 -1.00 -16.49
C GLY A 269 -24.60 -2.41 -16.25
N ALA A 270 -24.15 -3.13 -17.30
CA ALA A 270 -23.51 -4.44 -17.13
C ALA A 270 -22.10 -4.29 -16.60
N VAL A 271 -21.69 -5.16 -15.70
CA VAL A 271 -20.28 -5.33 -15.34
C VAL A 271 -19.58 -6.05 -16.50
N THR A 272 -18.56 -5.41 -17.06
CA THR A 272 -17.81 -5.94 -18.23
C THR A 272 -16.41 -6.42 -17.88
N ASN A 273 -15.89 -6.00 -16.73
CA ASN A 273 -14.58 -6.43 -16.25
C ASN A 273 -14.49 -6.36 -14.73
N LEU A 274 -13.72 -7.26 -14.15
CA LEU A 274 -13.29 -7.24 -12.75
C LEU A 274 -11.77 -7.37 -12.70
N ARG A 275 -11.11 -6.45 -12.00
CA ARG A 275 -9.68 -6.48 -11.76
C ARG A 275 -9.40 -6.38 -10.25
N TRP A 276 -8.62 -7.30 -9.73
CA TRP A 276 -8.12 -7.20 -8.36
C TRP A 276 -7.07 -6.10 -8.28
N THR A 277 -7.33 -5.07 -7.48
CA THR A 277 -6.43 -3.92 -7.32
C THR A 277 -5.46 -4.12 -6.17
N CYS A 278 -5.84 -4.81 -5.12
CA CYS A 278 -4.95 -5.26 -4.07
C CYS A 278 -5.38 -6.61 -3.49
N ASP A 279 -4.44 -7.32 -2.89
CA ASP A 279 -4.65 -8.60 -2.28
C ASP A 279 -3.58 -8.86 -1.20
N THR A 280 -4.01 -8.82 0.05
CA THR A 280 -3.21 -9.21 1.22
C THR A 280 -3.89 -10.34 1.99
N LEU A 281 -4.81 -11.06 1.33
CA LEU A 281 -5.61 -12.10 1.95
C LEU A 281 -4.72 -13.27 2.39
N THR A 282 -4.77 -13.58 3.66
CA THR A 282 -4.00 -14.64 4.29
C THR A 282 -4.97 -15.58 5.01
N PRO A 283 -5.27 -16.76 4.46
CA PRO A 283 -6.06 -17.77 5.15
C PRO A 283 -5.41 -18.21 6.46
N ILE A 284 -6.24 -18.54 7.45
CA ILE A 284 -5.79 -19.07 8.74
C ILE A 284 -5.75 -20.58 8.62
N PRO A 285 -4.56 -21.21 8.55
CA PRO A 285 -4.45 -22.65 8.37
C PRO A 285 -4.93 -23.38 9.62
N LEU A 286 -5.81 -24.36 9.43
CA LEU A 286 -6.22 -25.31 10.46
C LEU A 286 -5.97 -26.73 9.97
N PRO A 287 -5.64 -27.68 10.87
CA PRO A 287 -5.57 -29.09 10.48
C PRO A 287 -6.91 -29.52 9.83
N GLU A 288 -6.82 -30.32 8.78
CA GLU A 288 -7.97 -30.85 8.04
C GLU A 288 -8.69 -29.88 7.07
N LEU A 289 -8.26 -28.61 6.95
CA LEU A 289 -8.76 -27.69 5.93
C LEU A 289 -8.00 -27.86 4.59
N PRO A 290 -8.59 -27.37 3.48
CA PRO A 290 -7.91 -27.20 2.22
C PRO A 290 -6.63 -26.35 2.34
N SER A 291 -5.78 -26.32 1.32
CA SER A 291 -4.57 -25.51 1.33
C SER A 291 -4.90 -24.00 1.47
N GLU A 292 -3.95 -23.21 1.96
CA GLU A 292 -4.11 -21.75 2.05
C GLU A 292 -4.46 -21.14 0.69
N THR A 293 -3.87 -21.66 -0.40
CA THR A 293 -4.17 -21.22 -1.77
C THR A 293 -5.61 -21.57 -2.16
N ASP A 294 -6.08 -22.79 -1.91
CA ASP A 294 -7.43 -23.19 -2.25
C ASP A 294 -8.50 -22.38 -1.50
N ILE A 295 -8.25 -22.05 -0.23
CA ILE A 295 -9.15 -21.22 0.59
C ILE A 295 -9.20 -19.79 0.03
N ARG A 296 -8.02 -19.19 -0.27
CA ARG A 296 -7.92 -17.85 -0.84
C ARG A 296 -8.64 -17.77 -2.18
N ASP A 297 -8.37 -18.72 -3.06
CA ASP A 297 -8.98 -18.77 -4.40
C ASP A 297 -10.49 -18.95 -4.32
N ALA A 298 -10.99 -19.78 -3.40
CA ALA A 298 -12.43 -19.96 -3.17
C ALA A 298 -13.10 -18.64 -2.71
N ILE A 299 -12.48 -17.90 -1.80
CA ILE A 299 -12.98 -16.59 -1.35
C ILE A 299 -13.02 -15.60 -2.53
N MET A 300 -11.93 -15.49 -3.28
CA MET A 300 -11.85 -14.55 -4.38
C MET A 300 -12.80 -14.90 -5.53
N LEU A 301 -12.98 -16.18 -5.83
CA LEU A 301 -13.92 -16.64 -6.85
C LEU A 301 -15.38 -16.39 -6.43
N ASP A 302 -15.74 -16.60 -5.17
CA ASP A 302 -17.11 -16.31 -4.70
C ASP A 302 -17.43 -14.81 -4.78
N ILE A 303 -16.45 -13.95 -4.39
CA ILE A 303 -16.58 -12.50 -4.57
C ILE A 303 -16.72 -12.15 -6.05
N ALA A 304 -15.84 -12.66 -6.91
CA ALA A 304 -15.85 -12.36 -8.33
C ALA A 304 -17.17 -12.76 -9.00
N SER A 305 -17.65 -13.97 -8.73
CA SER A 305 -18.92 -14.48 -9.28
C SER A 305 -20.09 -13.59 -8.89
N ALA A 306 -20.17 -13.20 -7.60
CA ALA A 306 -21.23 -12.31 -7.12
C ALA A 306 -21.21 -10.93 -7.77
N LEU A 307 -20.02 -10.39 -8.02
CA LEU A 307 -19.86 -9.03 -8.55
C LEU A 307 -20.06 -8.97 -10.08
N LEU A 308 -19.68 -10.00 -10.82
CA LEU A 308 -19.82 -10.05 -12.28
C LEU A 308 -21.27 -10.19 -12.74
N GLU A 309 -22.14 -10.75 -11.90
CA GLU A 309 -23.57 -10.90 -12.18
C GLU A 309 -24.38 -9.60 -11.96
N LEU A 310 -23.75 -8.54 -11.40
CA LEU A 310 -24.44 -7.30 -11.07
C LEU A 310 -24.90 -6.54 -12.32
N LYS A 311 -26.05 -5.93 -12.19
CA LYS A 311 -26.63 -5.04 -13.20
C LYS A 311 -27.00 -3.72 -12.53
N PHE A 312 -26.28 -2.68 -12.87
CA PHE A 312 -26.49 -1.32 -12.38
C PHE A 312 -27.46 -0.54 -13.27
N PRO A 313 -28.00 0.60 -12.82
CA PRO A 313 -28.76 1.51 -13.67
C PRO A 313 -27.92 2.00 -14.86
N ALA A 314 -28.53 2.04 -16.05
CA ALA A 314 -27.87 2.56 -17.25
C ALA A 314 -27.49 4.03 -17.10
N ARG A 315 -26.33 4.41 -17.62
CA ARG A 315 -25.79 5.78 -17.65
C ARG A 315 -25.25 6.10 -19.05
N ASP A 316 -24.88 7.34 -19.29
CA ASP A 316 -24.40 7.83 -20.58
C ASP A 316 -22.91 7.52 -20.85
N ALA A 317 -22.17 7.08 -19.82
CA ALA A 317 -20.75 6.73 -19.94
C ALA A 317 -20.38 5.57 -19.01
N GLU A 318 -19.22 4.98 -19.30
CA GLU A 318 -18.59 3.95 -18.47
C GLU A 318 -18.26 4.46 -17.06
N SER A 319 -18.30 3.56 -16.09
CA SER A 319 -17.96 3.85 -14.70
C SER A 319 -17.06 2.77 -14.12
N VAL A 320 -16.31 3.13 -13.08
CA VAL A 320 -15.51 2.19 -12.29
C VAL A 320 -15.95 2.27 -10.84
N ILE A 321 -16.24 1.11 -10.26
CA ILE A 321 -16.54 0.94 -8.85
C ILE A 321 -15.39 0.13 -8.21
N THR A 322 -14.78 0.66 -7.17
CA THR A 322 -13.74 -0.03 -6.41
C THR A 322 -14.31 -0.49 -5.07
N LEU A 323 -14.27 -1.79 -4.79
CA LEU A 323 -14.89 -2.42 -3.63
C LEU A 323 -13.84 -3.13 -2.78
N PRO A 324 -13.56 -2.67 -1.55
CA PRO A 324 -12.70 -3.39 -0.59
C PRO A 324 -13.49 -4.44 0.19
N PHE A 325 -12.87 -5.60 0.43
CA PHE A 325 -13.33 -6.67 1.30
C PHE A 325 -12.27 -6.94 2.36
N CYS A 326 -12.62 -6.70 3.63
CA CYS A 326 -11.72 -6.86 4.77
C CYS A 326 -12.07 -8.10 5.57
N PHE A 327 -11.05 -8.85 5.98
CA PHE A 327 -11.13 -10.08 6.75
C PHE A 327 -10.29 -9.93 8.02
N GLU A 328 -10.89 -10.26 9.18
CA GLU A 328 -10.28 -10.13 10.53
C GLU A 328 -10.22 -11.47 11.27
#